data_aa2c4609604fe710173c0dee91200b4c
#
_entry.id   aa2c4609604fe710173c0dee91200b4c
#
_cell.length_a   1.000
_cell.length_b   1.000
_cell.length_c   1.000
_cell.angle_alpha   90.00
_cell.angle_beta   90.00
_cell.angle_gamma   90.00
#
_symmetry.space_group_name_H-M   'P 1'
#
loop_
_entity.id
_entity.type
_entity.pdbx_description
1 polymer ?
#
loop_
_entity_poly.entity_id
_entity_poly.type
_entity_poly.pdbx_seq_one_letter_code
_entity_poly.pdbx_strand_id
1 'polypeptide(L)'
;MDLAGMTDPETVHQNLCRLAKSRAEMDYEVGCWLVAAYRLSIHEALGHASFGAYVEWLFGFNRRQSSEHLRVALALEELPLLAEGLKTGALCWSAARELSRVAVEETEAEWIDAAAGKTMRGVERMVARHRKGARPLDRPSAEAPKRITLEVSAPLRCRATIR
;
A
#
# COMPACT_ATOMS: atom_id res chain seq x y z
N MET A 1 5.29 20.60 -21.09
CA MET A 1 6.08 19.36 -21.23
C MET A 1 5.83 18.88 -22.65
N ASP A 2 6.80 18.96 -23.53
CA ASP A 2 6.65 18.53 -24.92
C ASP A 2 6.81 17.01 -24.99
N LEU A 3 5.70 16.29 -25.17
CA LEU A 3 5.67 14.83 -25.26
C LEU A 3 6.04 14.33 -26.68
N ALA A 4 6.07 15.24 -27.69
CA ALA A 4 6.35 14.87 -29.07
C ALA A 4 7.84 14.51 -29.31
N GLY A 5 8.75 14.92 -28.41
CA GLY A 5 10.17 14.59 -28.47
C GLY A 5 10.59 13.33 -27.70
N MET A 6 9.64 12.65 -27.02
CA MET A 6 9.93 11.46 -26.20
C MET A 6 9.79 10.18 -27.04
N THR A 7 10.74 9.91 -27.91
CA THR A 7 10.72 8.75 -28.82
C THR A 7 11.67 7.62 -28.41
N ASP A 8 12.61 7.89 -27.50
CA ASP A 8 13.56 6.88 -27.03
C ASP A 8 13.00 6.11 -25.83
N PRO A 9 12.71 4.79 -25.97
CA PRO A 9 12.14 3.95 -24.91
C PRO A 9 12.99 3.91 -23.64
N GLU A 10 14.32 3.96 -23.79
CA GLU A 10 15.24 3.91 -22.64
C GLU A 10 15.14 5.18 -21.79
N THR A 11 15.12 6.35 -22.41
CA THR A 11 14.93 7.63 -21.73
C THR A 11 13.56 7.68 -21.02
N VAL A 12 12.51 7.19 -21.66
CA VAL A 12 11.17 7.10 -21.05
C VAL A 12 11.19 6.20 -19.82
N HIS A 13 11.80 5.00 -19.95
CA HIS A 13 11.92 4.06 -18.84
C HIS A 13 12.68 4.65 -17.65
N GLN A 14 13.83 5.25 -17.88
CA GLN A 14 14.64 5.88 -16.84
C GLN A 14 13.87 6.98 -16.10
N ASN A 15 13.14 7.83 -16.84
CA ASN A 15 12.31 8.87 -16.22
C ASN A 15 11.18 8.29 -15.39
N LEU A 16 10.52 7.22 -15.86
CA LEU A 16 9.48 6.54 -15.07
C LEU A 16 10.05 5.91 -13.80
N CYS A 17 11.22 5.27 -13.86
CA CYS A 17 11.90 4.74 -12.68
C CYS A 17 12.25 5.85 -11.68
N ARG A 18 12.78 6.97 -12.14
CA ARG A 18 13.08 8.13 -11.30
C ARG A 18 11.81 8.68 -10.62
N LEU A 19 10.72 8.83 -11.38
CA LEU A 19 9.45 9.31 -10.84
C LEU A 19 8.83 8.32 -9.85
N ALA A 20 8.95 7.02 -10.11
CA ALA A 20 8.48 5.98 -9.18
C ALA A 20 9.24 6.04 -7.84
N LYS A 21 10.56 6.27 -7.90
CA LYS A 21 11.38 6.47 -6.71
C LYS A 21 10.96 7.72 -5.94
N SER A 22 10.89 8.89 -6.61
CA SER A 22 10.48 10.14 -5.97
C SER A 22 9.06 10.05 -5.37
N ARG A 23 8.18 9.28 -5.99
CA ARG A 23 6.84 9.04 -5.43
C ARG A 23 6.90 8.25 -4.13
N ALA A 24 7.75 7.22 -4.03
CA ALA A 24 7.90 6.45 -2.80
C ALA A 24 8.48 7.31 -1.65
N GLU A 25 9.48 8.14 -1.96
CA GLU A 25 10.04 9.12 -1.03
C GLU A 25 8.96 10.08 -0.51
N MET A 26 8.12 10.59 -1.40
CA MET A 26 7.00 11.48 -1.04
C MET A 26 5.92 10.75 -0.22
N ASP A 27 5.57 9.52 -0.57
CA ASP A 27 4.62 8.70 0.20
C ASP A 27 5.12 8.47 1.64
N TYR A 28 6.43 8.30 1.83
CA TYR A 28 7.05 8.22 3.15
C TYR A 28 6.90 9.53 3.93
N GLU A 29 7.25 10.66 3.30
CA GLU A 29 7.16 11.98 3.94
C GLU A 29 5.72 12.32 4.32
N VAL A 30 4.77 12.09 3.43
CA VAL A 30 3.33 12.23 3.72
C VAL A 30 2.93 11.38 4.92
N GLY A 31 3.40 10.13 4.99
CA GLY A 31 3.15 9.25 6.13
C GLY A 31 3.62 9.85 7.46
N CYS A 32 4.85 10.37 7.52
CA CYS A 32 5.39 11.02 8.71
C CYS A 32 4.53 12.20 9.17
N TRP A 33 4.12 13.07 8.23
CA TRP A 33 3.27 14.22 8.54
C TRP A 33 1.85 13.83 8.93
N LEU A 34 1.30 12.75 8.35
CA LEU A 34 -0.02 12.22 8.77
C LEU A 34 0.00 11.71 10.21
N VAL A 35 1.08 11.04 10.65
CA VAL A 35 1.23 10.60 12.04
C VAL A 35 1.32 11.81 12.99
N ALA A 36 2.13 12.80 12.64
CA ALA A 36 2.23 14.03 13.41
C ALA A 36 0.88 14.76 13.52
N ALA A 37 0.18 14.92 12.39
CA ALA A 37 -1.13 15.55 12.33
C ALA A 37 -2.19 14.79 13.15
N TYR A 38 -2.16 13.45 13.10
CA TYR A 38 -3.04 12.61 13.90
C TYR A 38 -2.81 12.76 15.39
N ARG A 39 -1.55 12.72 15.83
CA ARG A 39 -1.17 12.86 17.26
C ARG A 39 -1.51 14.24 17.83
N LEU A 40 -1.37 15.27 17.03
CA LEU A 40 -1.68 16.64 17.41
C LEU A 40 -3.17 17.00 17.26
N SER A 41 -4.02 16.07 16.82
CA SER A 41 -5.45 16.32 16.55
C SER A 41 -5.69 17.57 15.68
N ILE A 42 -4.82 17.81 14.69
CA ILE A 42 -4.89 19.01 13.82
C ILE A 42 -6.27 19.21 13.19
N HIS A 43 -6.96 18.12 12.87
CA HIS A 43 -8.31 18.16 12.27
C HIS A 43 -9.32 18.89 13.17
N GLU A 44 -9.22 18.78 14.50
CA GLU A 44 -10.09 19.50 15.45
C GLU A 44 -9.78 20.99 15.44
N ALA A 45 -8.48 21.35 15.48
CA ALA A 45 -8.04 22.75 15.44
C ALA A 45 -8.43 23.45 14.14
N LEU A 46 -8.54 22.72 13.03
CA LEU A 46 -8.95 23.24 11.73
C LEU A 46 -10.46 23.08 11.46
N GLY A 47 -11.25 22.58 12.42
CA GLY A 47 -12.70 22.49 12.33
C GLY A 47 -13.23 21.35 11.44
N HIS A 48 -12.43 20.32 11.17
CA HIS A 48 -12.89 19.14 10.46
C HIS A 48 -13.56 18.15 11.40
N ALA A 49 -14.62 17.50 10.93
CA ALA A 49 -15.41 16.55 11.71
C ALA A 49 -14.63 15.30 12.15
N SER A 50 -13.55 14.94 11.46
CA SER A 50 -12.68 13.82 11.78
C SER A 50 -11.34 13.94 11.07
N PHE A 51 -10.34 13.19 11.55
CA PHE A 51 -9.05 13.08 10.85
C PHE A 51 -9.20 12.59 9.42
N GLY A 52 -10.09 11.61 9.18
CA GLY A 52 -10.38 11.11 7.82
C GLY A 52 -10.96 12.20 6.91
N ALA A 53 -11.87 13.04 7.41
CA ALA A 53 -12.43 14.17 6.65
C ALA A 53 -11.36 15.22 6.32
N TYR A 54 -10.44 15.50 7.24
CA TYR A 54 -9.30 16.37 6.99
C TYR A 54 -8.38 15.83 5.88
N VAL A 55 -8.02 14.54 5.96
CA VAL A 55 -7.15 13.89 4.96
C VAL A 55 -7.84 13.79 3.59
N GLU A 56 -9.15 13.53 3.57
CA GLU A 56 -9.94 13.54 2.34
C GLU A 56 -9.97 14.93 1.70
N TRP A 57 -10.18 15.98 2.48
CA TRP A 57 -10.15 17.36 2.01
C TRP A 57 -8.78 17.74 1.43
N LEU A 58 -7.69 17.32 2.09
CA LEU A 58 -6.32 17.72 1.72
C LEU A 58 -5.77 16.94 0.52
N PHE A 59 -6.00 15.62 0.48
CA PHE A 59 -5.40 14.70 -0.50
C PHE A 59 -6.41 14.03 -1.44
N GLY A 60 -7.70 14.18 -1.20
CA GLY A 60 -8.74 13.45 -1.93
C GLY A 60 -8.80 11.95 -1.58
N PHE A 61 -8.15 11.52 -0.50
CA PHE A 61 -8.17 10.12 -0.08
C PHE A 61 -9.54 9.75 0.48
N ASN A 62 -10.12 8.65 0.02
CA ASN A 62 -11.29 8.11 0.67
C ASN A 62 -10.94 7.54 2.06
N ARG A 63 -11.97 7.26 2.88
CA ARG A 63 -11.81 6.77 4.25
C ARG A 63 -10.88 5.56 4.37
N ARG A 64 -10.94 4.62 3.43
CA ARG A 64 -10.09 3.42 3.43
C ARG A 64 -8.64 3.78 3.15
N GLN A 65 -8.40 4.65 2.17
CA GLN A 65 -7.05 5.12 1.84
C GLN A 65 -6.44 5.89 3.01
N SER A 66 -7.18 6.82 3.62
CA SER A 66 -6.73 7.57 4.79
C SER A 66 -6.33 6.65 5.95
N SER A 67 -7.16 5.66 6.27
CA SER A 67 -6.89 4.68 7.31
C SER A 67 -5.66 3.80 6.99
N GLU A 68 -5.51 3.38 5.74
CA GLU A 68 -4.35 2.57 5.31
C GLU A 68 -3.06 3.38 5.34
N HIS A 69 -3.07 4.65 4.89
CA HIS A 69 -1.88 5.50 4.95
C HIS A 69 -1.42 5.71 6.39
N LEU A 70 -2.35 6.04 7.30
CA LEU A 70 -2.02 6.21 8.72
C LEU A 70 -1.53 4.90 9.35
N ARG A 71 -2.19 3.77 9.06
CA ARG A 71 -1.77 2.45 9.56
C ARG A 71 -0.36 2.09 9.14
N VAL A 72 -0.04 2.29 7.86
CA VAL A 72 1.30 2.00 7.34
C VAL A 72 2.32 2.91 7.98
N ALA A 73 2.05 4.21 8.04
CA ALA A 73 2.97 5.19 8.62
C ALA A 73 3.27 4.89 10.10
N LEU A 74 2.26 4.50 10.90
CA LEU A 74 2.46 4.07 12.27
C LEU A 74 3.28 2.77 12.36
N ALA A 75 3.06 1.82 11.46
CA ALA A 75 3.82 0.58 11.44
C ALA A 75 5.30 0.81 11.08
N LEU A 76 5.60 1.79 10.23
CA LEU A 76 6.98 2.12 9.83
C LEU A 76 7.82 2.70 10.98
N GLU A 77 7.22 3.20 12.05
CA GLU A 77 7.96 3.61 13.25
C GLU A 77 8.62 2.41 13.97
N GLU A 78 8.02 1.22 13.83
CA GLU A 78 8.52 -0.05 14.41
C GLU A 78 9.29 -0.90 13.37
N LEU A 79 9.44 -0.42 12.13
CA LEU A 79 9.99 -1.18 11.00
C LEU A 79 11.04 -0.32 10.26
N PRO A 80 12.23 -0.13 10.84
CA PRO A 80 13.23 0.80 10.33
C PRO A 80 13.77 0.43 8.93
N LEU A 81 13.89 -0.85 8.59
CA LEU A 81 14.36 -1.26 7.26
C LEU A 81 13.31 -1.00 6.18
N LEU A 82 12.02 -1.24 6.48
CA LEU A 82 10.94 -0.88 5.57
C LEU A 82 10.81 0.63 5.40
N ALA A 83 10.97 1.39 6.49
CA ALA A 83 10.96 2.85 6.47
C ALA A 83 12.11 3.39 5.60
N GLU A 84 13.33 2.89 5.77
CA GLU A 84 14.48 3.28 4.96
C GLU A 84 14.31 2.88 3.49
N GLY A 85 13.79 1.68 3.22
CA GLY A 85 13.49 1.23 1.86
C GLY A 85 12.49 2.14 1.14
N LEU A 86 11.47 2.63 1.83
CA LEU A 86 10.49 3.56 1.28
C LEU A 86 11.08 4.97 1.13
N LYS A 87 11.80 5.45 2.13
CA LYS A 87 12.47 6.76 2.16
C LYS A 87 13.51 6.92 1.04
N THR A 88 14.22 5.86 0.71
CA THR A 88 15.22 5.86 -0.37
C THR A 88 14.62 5.51 -1.74
N GLY A 89 13.33 5.17 -1.79
CA GLY A 89 12.66 4.72 -3.01
C GLY A 89 13.11 3.34 -3.50
N ALA A 90 13.80 2.56 -2.66
CA ALA A 90 14.14 1.16 -2.92
C ALA A 90 12.90 0.25 -2.85
N LEU A 91 11.90 0.61 -2.03
CA LEU A 91 10.60 -0.03 -1.95
C LEU A 91 9.52 0.94 -2.41
N CYS A 92 8.51 0.43 -3.11
CA CYS A 92 7.32 1.21 -3.41
C CYS A 92 6.31 1.15 -2.24
N TRP A 93 5.43 2.16 -2.15
CA TRP A 93 4.37 2.21 -1.15
C TRP A 93 3.54 0.92 -1.05
N SER A 94 3.18 0.34 -2.19
CA SER A 94 2.37 -0.88 -2.22
C SER A 94 3.08 -2.08 -1.56
N ALA A 95 4.40 -2.20 -1.75
CA ALA A 95 5.18 -3.23 -1.08
C ALA A 95 5.27 -2.99 0.43
N ALA A 96 5.61 -1.76 0.86
CA ALA A 96 5.67 -1.40 2.27
C ALA A 96 4.31 -1.62 2.97
N ARG A 97 3.20 -1.27 2.31
CA ARG A 97 1.84 -1.51 2.79
C ARG A 97 1.55 -2.97 3.06
N GLU A 98 1.92 -3.87 2.16
CA GLU A 98 1.68 -5.30 2.34
C GLU A 98 2.63 -5.91 3.38
N LEU A 99 3.93 -5.60 3.29
CA LEU A 99 4.93 -6.15 4.18
C LEU A 99 4.71 -5.73 5.65
N SER A 100 4.31 -4.48 5.89
CA SER A 100 3.97 -3.97 7.23
C SER A 100 2.81 -4.70 7.93
N ARG A 101 2.08 -5.57 7.22
CA ARG A 101 1.01 -6.40 7.82
C ARG A 101 1.54 -7.62 8.55
N VAL A 102 2.71 -8.10 8.14
CA VAL A 102 3.29 -9.36 8.64
C VAL A 102 4.64 -9.16 9.31
N ALA A 103 5.44 -8.19 8.86
CA ALA A 103 6.75 -7.91 9.39
C ALA A 103 6.69 -7.37 10.83
N VAL A 104 7.70 -7.74 11.60
CA VAL A 104 8.12 -7.14 12.86
C VAL A 104 9.62 -6.85 12.75
N GLU A 105 10.20 -6.07 13.66
CA GLU A 105 11.59 -5.65 13.59
C GLU A 105 12.56 -6.82 13.32
N GLU A 106 12.35 -7.98 13.98
CA GLU A 106 13.19 -9.14 13.84
C GLU A 106 13.04 -9.89 12.51
N THR A 107 11.96 -9.67 11.78
CA THR A 107 11.65 -10.40 10.53
C THR A 107 11.60 -9.51 9.30
N GLU A 108 11.69 -8.18 9.44
CA GLU A 108 11.51 -7.27 8.30
C GLU A 108 12.54 -7.48 7.19
N ALA A 109 13.82 -7.74 7.54
CA ALA A 109 14.86 -8.02 6.54
C ALA A 109 14.51 -9.25 5.69
N GLU A 110 14.06 -10.35 6.32
CA GLU A 110 13.67 -11.57 5.62
C GLU A 110 12.45 -11.33 4.70
N TRP A 111 11.52 -10.48 5.12
CA TRP A 111 10.35 -10.12 4.31
C TRP A 111 10.71 -9.25 3.11
N ILE A 112 11.65 -8.31 3.27
CA ILE A 112 12.17 -7.47 2.18
C ILE A 112 12.87 -8.35 1.15
N ASP A 113 13.77 -9.25 1.58
CA ASP A 113 14.47 -10.18 0.71
C ASP A 113 13.52 -11.13 -0.01
N ALA A 114 12.53 -11.66 0.71
CA ALA A 114 11.52 -12.53 0.11
C ALA A 114 10.62 -11.82 -0.91
N ALA A 115 10.45 -10.51 -0.80
CA ALA A 115 9.67 -9.71 -1.74
C ALA A 115 10.48 -9.28 -2.97
N ALA A 116 11.83 -9.27 -2.88
CA ALA A 116 12.70 -8.86 -3.96
C ALA A 116 12.41 -9.63 -5.25
N GLY A 117 12.30 -8.92 -6.37
CA GLY A 117 12.01 -9.49 -7.69
C GLY A 117 10.61 -10.07 -7.89
N LYS A 118 9.72 -10.01 -6.89
CA LYS A 118 8.33 -10.46 -7.04
C LYS A 118 7.43 -9.35 -7.58
N THR A 119 6.41 -9.77 -8.32
CA THR A 119 5.30 -8.88 -8.66
C THR A 119 4.48 -8.54 -7.42
N MET A 120 3.78 -7.41 -7.40
CA MET A 120 2.91 -7.04 -6.27
C MET A 120 1.89 -8.13 -5.92
N ARG A 121 1.29 -8.77 -6.94
CA ARG A 121 0.39 -9.92 -6.73
C ARG A 121 1.10 -11.10 -6.08
N GLY A 122 2.41 -11.28 -6.33
CA GLY A 122 3.25 -12.29 -5.66
C GLY A 122 3.44 -11.95 -4.18
N VAL A 123 3.75 -10.69 -3.87
CA VAL A 123 3.89 -10.19 -2.50
C VAL A 123 2.57 -10.32 -1.73
N GLU A 124 1.46 -9.85 -2.30
CA GLU A 124 0.13 -9.98 -1.68
C GLU A 124 -0.23 -11.44 -1.34
N ARG A 125 0.02 -12.37 -2.27
CA ARG A 125 -0.23 -13.80 -2.02
C ARG A 125 0.66 -14.38 -0.94
N MET A 126 1.91 -13.93 -0.86
CA MET A 126 2.85 -14.35 0.17
C MET A 126 2.39 -13.84 1.54
N VAL A 127 2.11 -12.55 1.66
CA VAL A 127 1.63 -11.92 2.89
C VAL A 127 0.30 -12.51 3.37
N ALA A 128 -0.66 -12.73 2.47
CA ALA A 128 -2.00 -13.24 2.82
C ALA A 128 -1.99 -14.62 3.50
N ARG A 129 -0.89 -15.35 3.45
CA ARG A 129 -0.75 -16.70 4.04
C ARG A 129 -0.09 -16.68 5.42
N HIS A 130 0.35 -15.51 5.90
CA HIS A 130 1.12 -15.39 7.12
C HIS A 130 0.44 -14.44 8.11
N ARG A 131 0.73 -14.66 9.39
CA ARG A 131 0.33 -13.76 10.48
C ARG A 131 1.44 -12.77 10.80
N LYS A 132 1.12 -11.68 11.49
CA LYS A 132 2.12 -10.72 11.98
C LYS A 132 3.14 -11.47 12.87
N GLY A 133 4.43 -11.23 12.61
CA GLY A 133 5.56 -11.87 13.30
C GLY A 133 6.02 -13.21 12.71
N ALA A 134 5.27 -13.79 11.76
CA ALA A 134 5.73 -14.98 11.05
C ALA A 134 6.89 -14.66 10.09
N ARG A 135 7.71 -15.64 9.78
CA ARG A 135 8.77 -15.54 8.76
C ARG A 135 8.23 -15.94 7.38
N PRO A 136 8.81 -15.41 6.28
CA PRO A 136 8.37 -15.76 4.92
C PRO A 136 8.45 -17.24 4.57
N LEU A 137 9.38 -17.98 5.22
CA LEU A 137 9.61 -19.41 5.02
C LEU A 137 8.79 -20.29 5.96
N ASP A 138 8.09 -19.72 6.92
CA ASP A 138 7.24 -20.47 7.84
C ASP A 138 6.09 -21.15 7.07
N ARG A 139 5.63 -22.28 7.61
CA ARG A 139 4.47 -22.96 7.03
C ARG A 139 3.26 -22.01 7.08
N PRO A 140 2.56 -21.82 5.95
CA PRO A 140 1.39 -20.94 5.93
C PRO A 140 0.38 -21.32 7.03
N SER A 141 -0.17 -20.31 7.71
CA SER A 141 -1.19 -20.56 8.74
C SER A 141 -2.40 -21.26 8.11
N ALA A 142 -2.82 -22.38 8.72
CA ALA A 142 -4.02 -23.11 8.29
C ALA A 142 -5.32 -22.27 8.38
N GLU A 143 -5.27 -21.16 9.10
CA GLU A 143 -6.39 -20.23 9.30
C GLU A 143 -6.32 -18.97 8.40
N ALA A 144 -5.61 -19.04 7.27
CA ALA A 144 -5.77 -17.99 6.26
C ALA A 144 -7.26 -17.87 5.91
N PRO A 145 -7.84 -16.66 5.93
CA PRO A 145 -9.27 -16.50 5.67
C PRO A 145 -9.60 -17.12 4.31
N LYS A 146 -10.46 -18.13 4.33
CA LYS A 146 -10.97 -18.73 3.09
C LYS A 146 -11.69 -17.60 2.34
N ARG A 147 -11.13 -17.20 1.20
CA ARG A 147 -11.81 -16.31 0.27
C ARG A 147 -13.04 -17.09 -0.23
N ILE A 148 -14.20 -16.78 0.31
CA ILE A 148 -15.45 -17.32 -0.22
C ILE A 148 -15.66 -16.60 -1.55
N THR A 149 -15.32 -17.27 -2.63
CA THR A 149 -15.72 -16.83 -3.97
C THR A 149 -17.18 -17.24 -4.13
N LEU A 150 -18.09 -16.29 -3.92
CA LEU A 150 -19.49 -16.47 -4.29
C LEU A 150 -19.55 -16.44 -5.81
N GLU A 151 -19.56 -17.61 -6.43
CA GLU A 151 -19.98 -17.74 -7.83
C GLU A 151 -21.50 -17.51 -7.87
N VAL A 152 -21.89 -16.30 -8.22
CA VAL A 152 -23.30 -16.01 -8.52
C VAL A 152 -23.59 -16.56 -9.90
N SER A 153 -23.88 -17.86 -9.98
CA SER A 153 -24.48 -18.49 -11.15
C SER A 153 -25.97 -18.17 -11.19
N ALA A 154 -26.30 -16.96 -11.64
CA ALA A 154 -27.67 -16.63 -11.99
C ALA A 154 -27.82 -16.74 -13.51
N PRO A 155 -28.64 -17.65 -14.04
CA PRO A 155 -29.02 -17.59 -15.43
C PRO A 155 -29.99 -16.43 -15.61
N LEU A 156 -29.52 -15.31 -16.16
CA LEU A 156 -30.38 -14.24 -16.64
C LEU A 156 -31.22 -14.74 -17.82
N ARG A 157 -32.39 -15.29 -17.54
CA ARG A 157 -33.43 -15.45 -18.56
C ARG A 157 -34.18 -14.12 -18.72
N CYS A 158 -33.68 -13.24 -19.56
CA CYS A 158 -34.49 -12.17 -20.11
C CYS A 158 -35.48 -12.77 -21.11
N ARG A 159 -36.75 -12.97 -20.71
CA ARG A 159 -37.87 -13.10 -21.64
C ARG A 159 -38.34 -11.68 -21.98
N ALA A 160 -37.88 -11.16 -23.09
CA ALA A 160 -38.54 -10.03 -23.72
C ALA A 160 -39.80 -10.55 -24.42
N THR A 161 -40.97 -10.25 -23.88
CA THR A 161 -42.22 -10.40 -24.58
C THR A 161 -42.58 -9.05 -25.18
N ILE A 162 -42.36 -8.90 -26.47
CA ILE A 162 -42.88 -7.74 -27.23
C ILE A 162 -44.35 -8.09 -27.55
N ARG A 163 -45.25 -7.22 -27.18
CA ARG A 163 -46.58 -7.04 -27.76
C ARG A 163 -46.70 -5.68 -28.35
#